data_7ec4168a72d3303fc33542e702b1ca18
#
_entry.id   7ec4168a72d3303fc33542e702b1ca18
#
_cell.length_a   1.000
_cell.length_b   1.000
_cell.length_c   1.000
_cell.angle_alpha   90.00
_cell.angle_beta   90.00
_cell.angle_gamma   90.00
#
_symmetry.space_group_name_H-M   'P 1'
#
loop_
_entity.id
_entity.type
_entity.pdbx_description
1 polymer ?
#
loop_
_entity_poly.entity_id
_entity_poly.type
_entity_poly.pdbx_seq_one_letter_code
_entity_poly.pdbx_strand_id
1 'polypeptide(L)'
;AGTLGVDLGTMILVGIPTAFIAMAVAGVVWGRNVGGRIFTDVPEHFTSAEGASDDKELPSFGMVLAIVLTPLCLILLGTLSSYIPVPAEVASILAFLGKPFVALTIATLVAMYLLGARRGYTGAELKALLDRSLKPVGMILLVIACGGVIRWMLQDCGLGQVIGPVLESCPLPLVVVGFLIAALVRASVGSSIVSMTMASGIMAAMPAVAGASVLMRAAICLAICGGATALSHVNDAGFWMCSSFLEIDEKTTLKSWTIMETIIGLSGLACALVISFFA
;
A
#
# COMPACT_ATOMS: atom_id res chain seq x y z
N ALA A 1 2.00 -9.29 -1.16
CA ALA A 1 1.50 -10.02 -2.31
C ALA A 1 2.51 -11.08 -2.77
N GLY A 2 3.64 -10.69 -3.35
CA GLY A 2 4.63 -11.64 -3.85
C GLY A 2 5.10 -12.69 -2.84
N THR A 3 5.24 -12.34 -1.57
CA THR A 3 5.61 -13.25 -0.48
C THR A 3 4.59 -14.40 -0.29
N LEU A 4 3.30 -14.10 -0.50
CA LEU A 4 2.19 -15.06 -0.40
C LEU A 4 1.80 -15.65 -1.76
N GLY A 5 2.60 -15.41 -2.81
CA GLY A 5 2.35 -15.96 -4.14
C GLY A 5 1.09 -15.39 -4.81
N VAL A 6 0.74 -14.14 -4.53
CA VAL A 6 -0.38 -13.44 -5.18
C VAL A 6 0.19 -12.38 -6.11
N ASP A 7 -0.29 -12.35 -7.35
CA ASP A 7 0.09 -11.33 -8.31
C ASP A 7 -0.49 -9.96 -7.97
N LEU A 8 0.19 -8.90 -8.42
CA LEU A 8 -0.20 -7.54 -8.07
C LEU A 8 -1.54 -7.13 -8.70
N GLY A 9 -1.85 -7.65 -9.90
CA GLY A 9 -3.11 -7.35 -10.56
C GLY A 9 -4.31 -7.89 -9.79
N THR A 10 -4.26 -9.13 -9.30
CA THR A 10 -5.26 -9.72 -8.41
C THR A 10 -5.41 -8.86 -7.14
N MET A 11 -4.28 -8.42 -6.55
CA MET A 11 -4.34 -7.54 -5.37
C MET A 11 -4.99 -6.19 -5.67
N ILE A 12 -4.78 -5.61 -6.85
CA ILE A 12 -5.42 -4.37 -7.27
C ILE A 12 -6.93 -4.58 -7.43
N LEU A 13 -7.35 -5.67 -8.10
CA LEU A 13 -8.77 -5.98 -8.31
C LEU A 13 -9.54 -6.14 -6.99
N VAL A 14 -8.93 -6.78 -6.00
CA VAL A 14 -9.51 -6.97 -4.67
C VAL A 14 -9.38 -5.71 -3.81
N GLY A 15 -8.28 -5.00 -3.96
CA GLY A 15 -7.94 -3.82 -3.16
C GLY A 15 -8.78 -2.59 -3.51
N ILE A 16 -9.09 -2.35 -4.79
CA ILE A 16 -9.87 -1.18 -5.21
C ILE A 16 -11.25 -1.12 -4.53
N PRO A 17 -12.09 -2.15 -4.56
CA PRO A 17 -13.38 -2.12 -3.85
C PRO A 17 -13.21 -1.89 -2.34
N THR A 18 -12.21 -2.54 -1.74
CA THR A 18 -11.89 -2.38 -0.32
C THR A 18 -11.47 -0.95 0.00
N ALA A 19 -10.64 -0.34 -0.84
CA ALA A 19 -10.22 1.05 -0.66
C ALA A 19 -11.40 2.03 -0.73
N PHE A 20 -12.37 1.80 -1.63
CA PHE A 20 -13.59 2.62 -1.69
C PHE A 20 -14.42 2.51 -0.41
N ILE A 21 -14.58 1.30 0.14
CA ILE A 21 -15.30 1.09 1.40
C ILE A 21 -14.57 1.76 2.55
N ALA A 22 -13.26 1.55 2.67
CA ALA A 22 -12.44 2.17 3.71
C ALA A 22 -12.47 3.70 3.62
N MET A 23 -12.37 4.27 2.41
CA MET A 23 -12.48 5.71 2.17
C MET A 23 -13.86 6.25 2.56
N ALA A 24 -14.94 5.55 2.24
CA ALA A 24 -16.28 5.97 2.62
C ALA A 24 -16.46 5.97 4.14
N VAL A 25 -16.00 4.92 4.82
CA VAL A 25 -16.18 4.78 6.28
C VAL A 25 -15.22 5.69 7.05
N ALA A 26 -13.93 5.64 6.76
CA ALA A 26 -12.93 6.42 7.47
C ALA A 26 -12.86 7.88 6.98
N GLY A 27 -12.92 8.11 5.68
CA GLY A 27 -12.83 9.47 5.11
C GLY A 27 -14.12 10.27 5.29
N VAL A 28 -15.26 9.70 4.87
CA VAL A 28 -16.53 10.46 4.88
C VAL A 28 -17.21 10.39 6.24
N VAL A 29 -17.46 9.17 6.75
CA VAL A 29 -18.24 9.04 8.01
C VAL A 29 -17.43 9.51 9.21
N TRP A 30 -16.21 8.99 9.38
CA TRP A 30 -15.35 9.41 10.48
C TRP A 30 -14.89 10.86 10.32
N GLY A 31 -14.52 11.29 9.11
CA GLY A 31 -14.06 12.65 8.83
C GLY A 31 -15.13 13.69 9.18
N ARG A 32 -16.41 13.45 8.87
CA ARG A 32 -17.51 14.32 9.31
C ARG A 32 -17.67 14.39 10.84
N ASN A 33 -17.49 13.24 11.52
CA ASN A 33 -17.59 13.19 12.97
C ASN A 33 -16.44 13.95 13.66
N VAL A 34 -15.22 13.82 13.13
CA VAL A 34 -14.05 14.54 13.64
C VAL A 34 -14.12 16.02 13.32
N GLY A 35 -14.44 16.40 12.09
CA GLY A 35 -14.56 17.81 11.67
C GLY A 35 -15.64 18.58 12.41
N GLY A 36 -16.67 17.91 12.96
CA GLY A 36 -17.65 18.53 13.84
C GLY A 36 -17.19 18.70 15.31
N ARG A 37 -16.05 18.11 15.70
CA ARG A 37 -15.56 18.09 17.09
C ARG A 37 -14.20 18.74 17.29
N ILE A 38 -13.38 18.69 16.27
CA ILE A 38 -12.01 19.21 16.28
C ILE A 38 -11.96 20.31 15.24
N PHE A 39 -11.75 21.52 15.71
CA PHE A 39 -11.56 22.69 14.85
C PHE A 39 -10.07 23.09 14.90
N THR A 40 -9.45 23.22 13.72
CA THR A 40 -8.09 23.72 13.55
C THR A 40 -8.11 24.76 12.44
N ASP A 41 -7.36 25.83 12.62
CA ASP A 41 -7.14 26.81 11.57
C ASP A 41 -6.34 26.19 10.41
N VAL A 42 -6.46 26.77 9.23
CA VAL A 42 -5.65 26.34 8.09
C VAL A 42 -4.21 26.72 8.36
N PRO A 43 -3.27 25.76 8.41
CA PRO A 43 -1.86 26.05 8.66
C PRO A 43 -1.28 27.07 7.68
N GLU A 44 -0.41 27.97 8.16
CA GLU A 44 0.14 29.07 7.36
C GLU A 44 0.87 28.60 6.10
N HIS A 45 1.52 27.45 6.16
CA HIS A 45 2.23 26.89 5.01
C HIS A 45 1.31 26.44 3.85
N PHE A 46 -0.01 26.28 4.08
CA PHE A 46 -0.99 26.07 3.00
C PHE A 46 -1.59 27.39 2.48
N THR A 47 -1.47 28.46 3.24
CA THR A 47 -1.99 29.79 2.84
C THR A 47 -0.93 30.64 2.16
N SER A 48 0.35 30.38 2.46
CA SER A 48 1.47 31.07 1.80
C SER A 48 1.66 30.49 0.40
N ALA A 49 1.24 31.23 -0.60
CA ALA A 49 1.50 30.93 -2.02
C ALA A 49 2.98 31.11 -2.42
N GLU A 50 3.92 31.01 -1.48
CA GLU A 50 5.36 31.15 -1.70
C GLU A 50 5.97 29.88 -2.34
N GLY A 51 5.52 29.52 -3.50
CA GLY A 51 6.05 28.37 -4.25
C GLY A 51 5.58 28.30 -5.69
N ALA A 52 4.63 29.13 -6.05
CA ALA A 52 4.06 29.16 -7.40
C ALA A 52 4.66 30.27 -8.28
N SER A 53 5.96 30.56 -8.12
CA SER A 53 6.68 31.53 -8.97
C SER A 53 7.53 30.87 -10.05
N ASP A 54 7.09 29.75 -10.59
CA ASP A 54 7.55 29.33 -11.91
C ASP A 54 6.47 29.74 -12.91
N ASP A 55 6.79 30.64 -13.82
CA ASP A 55 5.94 31.09 -14.96
C ASP A 55 5.56 29.95 -15.93
N LYS A 56 5.77 28.70 -15.54
CA LYS A 56 5.41 27.52 -16.33
C LYS A 56 3.95 27.18 -16.08
N GLU A 57 3.15 27.22 -17.13
CA GLU A 57 1.76 26.77 -17.10
C GLU A 57 1.64 25.38 -16.45
N LEU A 58 0.74 25.20 -15.50
CA LEU A 58 0.50 23.92 -14.85
C LEU A 58 0.00 22.87 -15.87
N PRO A 59 0.38 21.61 -15.74
CA PRO A 59 -0.15 20.56 -16.60
C PRO A 59 -1.66 20.40 -16.41
N SER A 60 -2.38 20.07 -17.50
CA SER A 60 -3.81 19.80 -17.39
C SER A 60 -4.06 18.60 -16.47
N PHE A 61 -5.15 18.66 -15.69
CA PHE A 61 -5.56 17.55 -14.79
C PHE A 61 -5.66 16.22 -15.54
N GLY A 62 -6.24 16.23 -16.74
CA GLY A 62 -6.38 15.01 -17.56
C GLY A 62 -5.04 14.38 -17.95
N MET A 63 -4.02 15.20 -18.24
CA MET A 63 -2.67 14.70 -18.54
C MET A 63 -2.03 14.04 -17.32
N VAL A 64 -2.11 14.67 -16.15
CA VAL A 64 -1.55 14.12 -14.90
C VAL A 64 -2.28 12.82 -14.53
N LEU A 65 -3.61 12.82 -14.60
CA LEU A 65 -4.42 11.64 -14.33
C LEU A 65 -4.07 10.48 -15.28
N ALA A 66 -3.95 10.74 -16.57
CA ALA A 66 -3.58 9.72 -17.55
C ALA A 66 -2.21 9.09 -17.24
N ILE A 67 -1.21 9.90 -16.87
CA ILE A 67 0.12 9.41 -16.51
C ILE A 67 0.06 8.54 -15.25
N VAL A 68 -0.67 8.97 -14.22
CA VAL A 68 -0.81 8.23 -12.95
C VAL A 68 -1.57 6.90 -13.17
N LEU A 69 -2.58 6.90 -14.03
CA LEU A 69 -3.35 5.69 -14.35
C LEU A 69 -2.62 4.74 -15.30
N THR A 70 -1.63 5.19 -16.06
CA THR A 70 -0.91 4.36 -17.04
C THR A 70 -0.39 3.04 -16.43
N PRO A 71 0.39 3.01 -15.34
CA PRO A 71 0.89 1.75 -14.79
C PRO A 71 -0.25 0.88 -14.24
N LEU A 72 -1.27 1.47 -13.65
CA LEU A 72 -2.44 0.74 -13.16
C LEU A 72 -3.17 0.03 -14.30
N CYS A 73 -3.44 0.75 -15.40
CA CYS A 73 -4.10 0.18 -16.58
C CYS A 73 -3.26 -0.94 -17.21
N LEU A 74 -1.94 -0.74 -17.34
CA LEU A 74 -1.06 -1.77 -17.91
C LEU A 74 -1.04 -3.05 -17.06
N ILE A 75 -0.93 -2.91 -15.74
CA ILE A 75 -0.93 -4.05 -14.81
C ILE A 75 -2.27 -4.79 -14.87
N LEU A 76 -3.39 -4.06 -14.86
CA LEU A 76 -4.72 -4.64 -14.96
C LEU A 76 -4.93 -5.34 -16.31
N LEU A 77 -4.52 -4.74 -17.43
CA LEU A 77 -4.61 -5.35 -18.76
C LEU A 77 -3.79 -6.65 -18.83
N GLY A 78 -2.56 -6.63 -18.26
CA GLY A 78 -1.73 -7.82 -18.18
C GLY A 78 -2.38 -8.94 -17.36
N THR A 79 -3.01 -8.60 -16.24
CA THR A 79 -3.74 -9.58 -15.41
C THR A 79 -4.99 -10.10 -16.12
N LEU A 80 -5.80 -9.21 -16.68
CA LEU A 80 -7.05 -9.57 -17.38
C LEU A 80 -6.79 -10.42 -18.61
N SER A 81 -5.66 -10.26 -19.30
CA SER A 81 -5.30 -11.08 -20.46
C SER A 81 -5.18 -12.56 -20.14
N SER A 82 -5.00 -12.92 -18.87
CA SER A 82 -4.99 -14.33 -18.42
C SER A 82 -6.38 -14.92 -18.24
N TYR A 83 -7.44 -14.10 -18.20
CA TYR A 83 -8.83 -14.51 -17.99
C TYR A 83 -9.71 -14.38 -19.25
N ILE A 84 -9.24 -13.62 -20.23
CA ILE A 84 -9.99 -13.36 -21.48
C ILE A 84 -9.33 -14.16 -22.61
N PRO A 85 -10.11 -14.83 -23.49
CA PRO A 85 -9.56 -15.52 -24.64
C PRO A 85 -9.03 -14.52 -25.67
N VAL A 86 -7.73 -14.25 -25.60
CA VAL A 86 -6.96 -13.43 -26.57
C VAL A 86 -5.93 -14.30 -27.28
N PRO A 87 -5.50 -13.96 -28.52
CA PRO A 87 -4.41 -14.66 -29.19
C PRO A 87 -3.17 -14.74 -28.33
N ALA A 88 -2.46 -15.88 -28.35
CA ALA A 88 -1.32 -16.16 -27.47
C ALA A 88 -0.20 -15.09 -27.58
N GLU A 89 0.03 -14.54 -28.78
CA GLU A 89 0.99 -13.48 -29.01
C GLU A 89 0.59 -12.18 -28.28
N VAL A 90 -0.69 -11.81 -28.37
CA VAL A 90 -1.23 -10.62 -27.68
C VAL A 90 -1.19 -10.81 -26.17
N ALA A 91 -1.57 -12.01 -25.68
CA ALA A 91 -1.51 -12.34 -24.25
C ALA A 91 -0.08 -12.18 -23.71
N SER A 92 0.93 -12.66 -24.42
CA SER A 92 2.33 -12.57 -23.99
C SER A 92 2.85 -11.13 -23.97
N ILE A 93 2.45 -10.30 -24.93
CA ILE A 93 2.80 -8.85 -24.95
C ILE A 93 2.13 -8.14 -23.78
N LEU A 94 0.84 -8.36 -23.55
CA LEU A 94 0.11 -7.74 -22.44
C LEU A 94 0.64 -8.19 -21.08
N ALA A 95 0.97 -9.47 -20.93
CA ALA A 95 1.59 -10.01 -19.73
C ALA A 95 2.98 -9.39 -19.47
N PHE A 96 3.76 -9.12 -20.51
CA PHE A 96 5.04 -8.44 -20.39
C PHE A 96 4.87 -6.97 -19.99
N LEU A 97 4.00 -6.22 -20.69
CA LEU A 97 3.73 -4.81 -20.40
C LEU A 97 3.08 -4.62 -19.03
N GLY A 98 2.29 -5.59 -18.58
CA GLY A 98 1.65 -5.61 -17.26
C GLY A 98 2.58 -6.00 -16.10
N LYS A 99 3.84 -6.38 -16.35
CA LYS A 99 4.79 -6.57 -15.25
C LYS A 99 5.00 -5.23 -14.53
N PRO A 100 4.89 -5.18 -13.18
CA PRO A 100 4.91 -3.92 -12.44
C PRO A 100 6.10 -3.04 -12.75
N PHE A 101 7.31 -3.62 -12.86
CA PHE A 101 8.52 -2.86 -13.16
C PHE A 101 8.51 -2.29 -14.59
N VAL A 102 7.93 -2.99 -15.58
CA VAL A 102 7.80 -2.52 -16.97
C VAL A 102 6.78 -1.39 -17.03
N ALA A 103 5.59 -1.60 -16.44
CA ALA A 103 4.52 -0.62 -16.40
C ALA A 103 4.94 0.69 -15.73
N LEU A 104 5.64 0.61 -14.58
CA LEU A 104 6.16 1.78 -13.86
C LEU A 104 7.28 2.47 -14.62
N THR A 105 8.17 1.71 -15.29
CA THR A 105 9.22 2.30 -16.13
C THR A 105 8.61 3.08 -17.30
N ILE A 106 7.62 2.50 -17.99
CA ILE A 106 6.91 3.18 -19.09
C ILE A 106 6.26 4.46 -18.57
N ALA A 107 5.53 4.40 -17.46
CA ALA A 107 4.88 5.57 -16.87
C ALA A 107 5.89 6.66 -16.48
N THR A 108 7.04 6.29 -15.93
CA THR A 108 8.11 7.23 -15.58
C THR A 108 8.69 7.90 -16.83
N LEU A 109 8.97 7.15 -17.88
CA LEU A 109 9.49 7.71 -19.14
C LEU A 109 8.46 8.64 -19.80
N VAL A 110 7.18 8.28 -19.80
CA VAL A 110 6.09 9.12 -20.30
C VAL A 110 5.97 10.39 -19.46
N ALA A 111 6.04 10.29 -18.15
CA ALA A 111 6.04 11.45 -17.25
C ALA A 111 7.23 12.38 -17.51
N MET A 112 8.43 11.84 -17.60
CA MET A 112 9.64 12.62 -17.91
C MET A 112 9.54 13.36 -19.25
N TYR A 113 8.94 12.72 -20.24
CA TYR A 113 8.74 13.36 -21.55
C TYR A 113 7.64 14.42 -21.50
N LEU A 114 6.44 14.08 -21.04
CA LEU A 114 5.26 14.95 -21.09
C LEU A 114 5.30 16.09 -20.06
N LEU A 115 5.74 15.81 -18.84
CA LEU A 115 5.81 16.79 -17.76
C LEU A 115 7.16 17.46 -17.65
N GLY A 116 8.20 16.86 -18.23
CA GLY A 116 9.57 17.37 -18.20
C GLY A 116 9.98 17.97 -19.54
N ALA A 117 10.53 17.17 -20.44
CA ALA A 117 11.17 17.64 -21.68
C ALA A 117 10.24 18.50 -22.55
N ARG A 118 8.98 18.10 -22.75
CA ARG A 118 8.01 18.86 -23.53
C ARG A 118 7.64 20.21 -22.90
N ARG A 119 7.89 20.38 -21.61
CA ARG A 119 7.61 21.61 -20.86
C ARG A 119 8.85 22.46 -20.62
N GLY A 120 9.93 22.18 -21.34
CA GLY A 120 11.15 22.98 -21.31
C GLY A 120 12.10 22.71 -20.13
N TYR A 121 11.92 21.58 -19.41
CA TYR A 121 12.91 21.15 -18.45
C TYR A 121 14.16 20.63 -19.17
N THR A 122 15.31 21.07 -18.72
CA THR A 122 16.61 20.61 -19.23
C THR A 122 16.92 19.18 -18.72
N GLY A 123 17.81 18.49 -19.43
CA GLY A 123 18.27 17.17 -18.97
C GLY A 123 18.94 17.21 -17.58
N ALA A 124 19.58 18.32 -17.22
CA ALA A 124 20.18 18.50 -15.91
C ALA A 124 19.13 18.64 -14.79
N GLU A 125 18.04 19.37 -15.04
CA GLU A 125 16.92 19.51 -14.10
C GLU A 125 16.18 18.16 -13.91
N LEU A 126 15.93 17.43 -15.01
CA LEU A 126 15.32 16.09 -14.93
C LEU A 126 16.20 15.11 -14.17
N LYS A 127 17.52 15.14 -14.38
CA LYS A 127 18.46 14.34 -13.62
C LYS A 127 18.41 14.68 -12.14
N ALA A 128 18.40 15.95 -11.78
CA ALA A 128 18.33 16.40 -10.39
C ALA A 128 17.03 15.94 -9.70
N LEU A 129 15.90 15.93 -10.42
CA LEU A 129 14.63 15.38 -9.92
C LEU A 129 14.72 13.88 -9.66
N LEU A 130 15.32 13.12 -10.59
CA LEU A 130 15.53 11.67 -10.42
C LEU A 130 16.46 11.38 -9.24
N ASP A 131 17.57 12.08 -9.10
CA ASP A 131 18.52 11.92 -8.00
C ASP A 131 17.85 12.17 -6.63
N ARG A 132 16.97 13.19 -6.54
CA ARG A 132 16.18 13.45 -5.33
C ARG A 132 15.19 12.32 -5.04
N SER A 133 14.54 11.77 -6.07
CA SER A 133 13.57 10.68 -5.94
C SER A 133 14.21 9.36 -5.49
N LEU A 134 15.49 9.14 -5.80
CA LEU A 134 16.22 7.93 -5.41
C LEU A 134 16.65 7.92 -3.94
N LYS A 135 16.83 9.07 -3.30
CA LYS A 135 17.28 9.15 -1.89
C LYS A 135 16.41 8.34 -0.91
N PRO A 136 15.07 8.46 -0.90
CA PRO A 136 14.23 7.68 0.02
C PRO A 136 14.17 6.19 -0.35
N VAL A 137 14.45 5.83 -1.61
CA VAL A 137 14.37 4.44 -2.09
C VAL A 137 15.40 3.55 -1.41
N GLY A 138 16.61 4.07 -1.11
CA GLY A 138 17.66 3.32 -0.42
C GLY A 138 17.21 2.75 0.93
N MET A 139 16.54 3.56 1.75
CA MET A 139 15.98 3.12 3.03
C MET A 139 14.89 2.06 2.85
N ILE A 140 14.00 2.26 1.88
CA ILE A 140 12.92 1.31 1.57
C ILE A 140 13.50 -0.04 1.14
N LEU A 141 14.50 -0.05 0.26
CA LEU A 141 15.18 -1.27 -0.17
C LEU A 141 15.87 -1.98 0.99
N LEU A 142 16.55 -1.24 1.87
CA LEU A 142 17.18 -1.80 3.05
C LEU A 142 16.16 -2.49 3.97
N VAL A 143 15.04 -1.82 4.26
CA VAL A 143 13.95 -2.38 5.10
C VAL A 143 13.37 -3.65 4.46
N ILE A 144 13.12 -3.64 3.14
CA ILE A 144 12.60 -4.82 2.42
C ILE A 144 13.63 -5.96 2.48
N ALA A 145 14.92 -5.67 2.27
CA ALA A 145 15.98 -6.67 2.32
C ALA A 145 16.11 -7.29 3.72
N CYS A 146 16.14 -6.46 4.78
CA CYS A 146 16.17 -6.94 6.16
C CYS A 146 14.93 -7.78 6.51
N GLY A 147 13.75 -7.36 6.08
CA GLY A 147 12.52 -8.14 6.23
C GLY A 147 12.59 -9.49 5.49
N GLY A 148 13.21 -9.52 4.31
CA GLY A 148 13.51 -10.73 3.57
C GLY A 148 14.43 -11.69 4.32
N VAL A 149 15.50 -11.18 4.92
CA VAL A 149 16.44 -11.98 5.75
C VAL A 149 15.69 -12.58 6.94
N ILE A 150 14.90 -11.80 7.67
CA ILE A 150 14.10 -12.29 8.80
C ILE A 150 13.16 -13.41 8.32
N ARG A 151 12.47 -13.22 7.20
CA ARG A 151 11.61 -14.26 6.61
C ARG A 151 12.39 -15.56 6.36
N TRP A 152 13.56 -15.49 5.72
CA TRP A 152 14.41 -16.66 5.45
C TRP A 152 14.83 -17.36 6.75
N MET A 153 15.26 -16.59 7.75
CA MET A 153 15.63 -17.14 9.06
C MET A 153 14.45 -17.85 9.73
N LEU A 154 13.25 -17.27 9.69
CA LEU A 154 12.03 -17.87 10.27
C LEU A 154 11.62 -19.15 9.53
N GLN A 155 11.86 -19.23 8.22
CA GLN A 155 11.62 -20.44 7.43
C GLN A 155 12.66 -21.53 7.74
N ASP A 156 13.94 -21.16 7.75
CA ASP A 156 15.05 -22.12 7.94
C ASP A 156 15.10 -22.68 9.36
N CYS A 157 14.76 -21.89 10.39
CA CYS A 157 14.70 -22.39 11.77
C CYS A 157 13.45 -23.25 12.05
N GLY A 158 12.60 -23.51 11.04
CA GLY A 158 11.44 -24.36 11.18
C GLY A 158 10.31 -23.73 12.01
N LEU A 159 10.32 -22.42 12.21
CA LEU A 159 9.31 -21.72 13.04
C LEU A 159 7.89 -21.99 12.54
N GLY A 160 7.69 -22.10 11.23
CA GLY A 160 6.41 -22.45 10.64
C GLY A 160 5.89 -23.82 11.08
N GLN A 161 6.79 -24.77 11.29
CA GLN A 161 6.43 -26.11 11.78
C GLN A 161 6.07 -26.12 13.28
N VAL A 162 6.65 -25.22 14.06
CA VAL A 162 6.35 -25.08 15.50
C VAL A 162 5.09 -24.24 15.74
N ILE A 163 4.97 -23.11 15.05
CA ILE A 163 3.84 -22.19 15.20
C ILE A 163 2.62 -22.67 14.42
N GLY A 164 2.81 -23.37 13.28
CA GLY A 164 1.71 -23.86 12.44
C GLY A 164 0.66 -24.64 13.23
N PRO A 165 1.01 -25.72 13.96
CA PRO A 165 0.05 -26.48 14.75
C PRO A 165 -0.64 -25.67 15.87
N VAL A 166 0.10 -24.70 16.46
CA VAL A 166 -0.47 -23.81 17.49
C VAL A 166 -1.50 -22.86 16.88
N LEU A 167 -1.22 -22.31 15.72
CA LEU A 167 -2.14 -21.42 15.00
C LEU A 167 -3.28 -22.21 14.33
N GLU A 168 -3.04 -23.44 13.89
CA GLU A 168 -4.09 -24.33 13.37
C GLU A 168 -5.06 -24.79 14.48
N SER A 169 -4.58 -24.91 15.72
CA SER A 169 -5.43 -25.14 16.88
C SER A 169 -6.18 -23.90 17.33
N CYS A 170 -5.81 -22.72 16.83
CA CYS A 170 -6.50 -21.46 17.13
C CYS A 170 -7.81 -21.40 16.35
N PRO A 171 -8.96 -21.17 16.99
CA PRO A 171 -10.27 -21.14 16.34
C PRO A 171 -10.49 -19.92 15.45
N LEU A 172 -9.45 -19.11 15.20
CA LEU A 172 -9.53 -17.90 14.42
C LEU A 172 -9.25 -18.17 12.92
N PRO A 173 -10.03 -17.57 12.01
CA PRO A 173 -9.74 -17.62 10.60
C PRO A 173 -8.33 -17.07 10.27
N LEU A 174 -7.63 -17.66 9.29
CA LEU A 174 -6.29 -17.23 8.85
C LEU A 174 -6.21 -15.73 8.53
N VAL A 175 -7.29 -15.19 7.99
CA VAL A 175 -7.45 -13.76 7.70
C VAL A 175 -7.31 -12.92 8.97
N VAL A 176 -7.97 -13.33 10.06
CA VAL A 176 -7.90 -12.64 11.37
C VAL A 176 -6.51 -12.77 11.96
N VAL A 177 -5.90 -13.95 11.88
CA VAL A 177 -4.53 -14.20 12.37
C VAL A 177 -3.54 -13.27 11.66
N GLY A 178 -3.61 -13.19 10.33
CA GLY A 178 -2.75 -12.28 9.54
C GLY A 178 -2.92 -10.81 9.93
N PHE A 179 -4.15 -10.36 10.14
CA PHE A 179 -4.45 -9.01 10.62
C PHE A 179 -3.83 -8.75 12.00
N LEU A 180 -4.04 -9.66 12.96
CA LEU A 180 -3.56 -9.49 14.34
C LEU A 180 -2.03 -9.47 14.42
N ILE A 181 -1.34 -10.35 13.70
CA ILE A 181 0.12 -10.34 13.63
C ILE A 181 0.61 -8.99 13.09
N ALA A 182 0.02 -8.52 11.99
CA ALA A 182 0.41 -7.24 11.40
C ALA A 182 0.13 -6.06 12.34
N ALA A 183 -1.02 -6.04 13.00
CA ALA A 183 -1.40 -4.99 13.96
C ALA A 183 -0.48 -4.95 15.19
N LEU A 184 -0.12 -6.12 15.74
CA LEU A 184 0.83 -6.21 16.86
C LEU A 184 2.22 -5.70 16.48
N VAL A 185 2.73 -6.10 15.31
CA VAL A 185 4.01 -5.59 14.81
C VAL A 185 3.93 -4.08 14.55
N ARG A 186 2.82 -3.61 13.98
CA ARG A 186 2.57 -2.18 13.75
C ARG A 186 2.61 -1.38 15.05
N ALA A 187 1.89 -1.83 16.04
CA ALA A 187 1.86 -1.19 17.37
C ALA A 187 3.23 -1.18 18.05
N SER A 188 4.06 -2.21 17.82
CA SER A 188 5.38 -2.33 18.43
C SER A 188 6.45 -1.50 17.71
N VAL A 189 6.48 -1.55 16.37
CA VAL A 189 7.57 -1.01 15.55
C VAL A 189 7.24 0.34 14.91
N GLY A 190 5.97 0.65 14.74
CA GLY A 190 5.50 1.90 14.14
C GLY A 190 5.65 2.00 12.62
N SER A 191 6.08 0.94 11.92
CA SER A 191 6.29 0.95 10.47
C SER A 191 5.33 -0.01 9.77
N SER A 192 4.49 0.50 8.87
CA SER A 192 3.59 -0.31 8.03
C SER A 192 4.36 -1.28 7.14
N ILE A 193 5.49 -0.84 6.56
CA ILE A 193 6.32 -1.67 5.67
C ILE A 193 6.89 -2.87 6.42
N VAL A 194 7.45 -2.63 7.60
CA VAL A 194 7.99 -3.69 8.46
C VAL A 194 6.89 -4.65 8.87
N SER A 195 5.74 -4.12 9.30
CA SER A 195 4.58 -4.92 9.74
C SER A 195 4.05 -5.81 8.62
N MET A 196 3.86 -5.28 7.42
CA MET A 196 3.44 -6.07 6.25
C MET A 196 4.47 -7.14 5.90
N THR A 197 5.76 -6.81 5.93
CA THR A 197 6.81 -7.74 5.53
C THR A 197 6.95 -8.88 6.53
N MET A 198 6.97 -8.58 7.83
CA MET A 198 7.05 -9.58 8.89
C MET A 198 5.81 -10.47 8.94
N ALA A 199 4.61 -9.88 8.96
CA ALA A 199 3.37 -10.65 8.98
C ALA A 199 3.23 -11.55 7.74
N SER A 200 3.57 -11.04 6.56
CA SER A 200 3.56 -11.84 5.32
C SER A 200 4.60 -12.98 5.37
N GLY A 201 5.75 -12.75 5.99
CA GLY A 201 6.78 -13.78 6.17
C GLY A 201 6.30 -14.91 7.08
N ILE A 202 5.72 -14.57 8.22
CA ILE A 202 5.17 -15.52 9.18
C ILE A 202 4.03 -16.32 8.55
N MET A 203 3.06 -15.64 7.92
CA MET A 203 1.91 -16.30 7.28
C MET A 203 2.34 -17.20 6.12
N ALA A 204 3.34 -16.81 5.33
CA ALA A 204 3.85 -17.63 4.22
C ALA A 204 4.55 -18.91 4.67
N ALA A 205 5.04 -18.96 5.91
CA ALA A 205 5.65 -20.16 6.50
C ALA A 205 4.60 -21.19 6.95
N MET A 206 3.32 -20.82 7.02
CA MET A 206 2.24 -21.72 7.47
C MET A 206 1.81 -22.65 6.31
N PRO A 207 1.78 -23.99 6.51
CA PRO A 207 1.31 -24.95 5.50
C PRO A 207 -0.11 -24.66 5.02
N ALA A 208 -1.01 -24.26 5.92
CA ALA A 208 -2.39 -23.90 5.59
C ALA A 208 -2.49 -22.73 4.61
N VAL A 209 -1.58 -21.76 4.67
CA VAL A 209 -1.52 -20.64 3.74
C VAL A 209 -0.92 -21.04 2.39
N ALA A 210 0.10 -21.90 2.42
CA ALA A 210 0.74 -22.41 1.20
C ALA A 210 -0.25 -23.24 0.33
N GLY A 211 -1.11 -24.02 0.98
CA GLY A 211 -2.16 -24.81 0.32
C GLY A 211 -3.45 -24.05 -0.03
N ALA A 212 -3.58 -22.79 0.39
CA ALA A 212 -4.78 -22.01 0.19
C ALA A 212 -4.96 -21.55 -1.27
N SER A 213 -6.22 -21.30 -1.67
CA SER A 213 -6.55 -20.73 -2.99
C SER A 213 -5.90 -19.36 -3.18
N VAL A 214 -5.76 -18.91 -4.44
CA VAL A 214 -5.23 -17.57 -4.74
C VAL A 214 -6.09 -16.48 -4.10
N LEU A 215 -7.42 -16.69 -4.11
CA LEU A 215 -8.37 -15.73 -3.53
C LEU A 215 -8.24 -15.66 -1.99
N MET A 216 -8.06 -16.79 -1.31
CA MET A 216 -7.80 -16.84 0.12
C MET A 216 -6.48 -16.14 0.48
N ARG A 217 -5.41 -16.40 -0.27
CA ARG A 217 -4.13 -15.72 -0.08
C ARG A 217 -4.22 -14.22 -0.33
N ALA A 218 -5.05 -13.79 -1.30
CA ALA A 218 -5.35 -12.37 -1.52
C ALA A 218 -6.11 -11.75 -0.34
N ALA A 219 -7.09 -12.47 0.23
CA ALA A 219 -7.80 -12.04 1.44
C ALA A 219 -6.85 -11.89 2.64
N ILE A 220 -5.94 -12.85 2.83
CA ILE A 220 -4.90 -12.77 3.87
C ILE A 220 -3.99 -11.56 3.64
N CYS A 221 -3.54 -11.32 2.41
CA CYS A 221 -2.76 -10.12 2.07
C CYS A 221 -3.50 -8.84 2.46
N LEU A 222 -4.78 -8.76 2.11
CA LEU A 222 -5.61 -7.60 2.41
C LEU A 222 -5.76 -7.36 3.91
N ALA A 223 -5.97 -8.43 4.66
CA ALA A 223 -6.04 -8.36 6.13
C ALA A 223 -4.71 -7.92 6.76
N ILE A 224 -3.57 -8.42 6.26
CA ILE A 224 -2.24 -7.98 6.69
C ILE A 224 -2.05 -6.48 6.40
N CYS A 225 -2.47 -6.00 5.23
CA CYS A 225 -2.42 -4.57 4.91
C CYS A 225 -3.29 -3.76 5.89
N GLY A 226 -4.50 -4.25 6.20
CA GLY A 226 -5.37 -3.62 7.20
C GLY A 226 -4.73 -3.57 8.60
N GLY A 227 -4.16 -4.67 9.06
CA GLY A 227 -3.46 -4.72 10.36
C GLY A 227 -2.23 -3.80 10.41
N ALA A 228 -1.48 -3.75 9.32
CA ALA A 228 -0.30 -2.87 9.20
C ALA A 228 -0.65 -1.37 9.09
N THR A 229 -1.89 -1.04 8.76
CA THR A 229 -2.40 0.34 8.75
C THR A 229 -2.96 0.72 10.12
N ALA A 230 -3.62 -0.20 10.80
CA ALA A 230 -4.24 0.03 12.11
C ALA A 230 -3.22 0.47 13.19
N LEU A 231 -3.71 1.17 14.21
CA LEU A 231 -2.95 1.55 15.41
C LEU A 231 -1.70 2.42 15.12
N SER A 232 -1.76 3.29 14.09
CA SER A 232 -0.73 4.31 13.89
C SER A 232 -0.73 5.30 15.06
N HIS A 233 0.38 5.42 15.79
CA HIS A 233 0.49 6.27 16.98
C HIS A 233 1.90 6.88 17.10
N VAL A 234 2.30 7.32 18.26
CA VAL A 234 3.53 8.08 18.50
C VAL A 234 4.85 7.43 18.06
N ASN A 235 4.87 6.15 17.78
CA ASN A 235 6.03 5.45 17.22
C ASN A 235 6.08 5.47 15.67
N ASP A 236 5.08 6.06 15.02
CA ASP A 236 4.94 6.09 13.57
C ASP A 236 5.29 7.47 13.00
N ALA A 237 6.14 7.49 11.96
CA ALA A 237 6.47 8.71 11.24
C ALA A 237 5.24 9.38 10.60
N GLY A 238 4.26 8.59 10.13
CA GLY A 238 3.01 9.11 9.56
C GLY A 238 2.17 9.89 10.58
N PHE A 239 2.16 9.43 11.83
CA PHE A 239 1.51 10.12 12.94
C PHE A 239 2.09 11.53 13.14
N TRP A 240 3.43 11.63 13.22
CA TRP A 240 4.12 12.92 13.40
C TRP A 240 4.03 13.82 12.17
N MET A 241 4.01 13.22 10.98
CA MET A 241 3.77 13.97 9.75
C MET A 241 2.37 14.62 9.75
N CYS A 242 1.33 13.86 10.11
CA CYS A 242 -0.03 14.39 10.23
C CYS A 242 -0.11 15.50 11.27
N SER A 243 0.44 15.27 12.47
CA SER A 243 0.51 16.26 13.54
C SER A 243 1.18 17.56 13.09
N SER A 244 2.33 17.45 12.43
CA SER A 244 3.10 18.61 11.97
C SER A 244 2.43 19.36 10.81
N PHE A 245 1.85 18.64 9.84
CA PHE A 245 1.19 19.29 8.71
C PHE A 245 -0.11 19.98 9.06
N LEU A 246 -0.84 19.44 10.04
CA LEU A 246 -2.11 20.03 10.49
C LEU A 246 -1.91 20.94 11.71
N GLU A 247 -0.68 21.09 12.21
CA GLU A 247 -0.33 21.89 13.39
C GLU A 247 -1.21 21.56 14.60
N ILE A 248 -1.47 20.24 14.80
CA ILE A 248 -2.29 19.73 15.91
C ILE A 248 -1.41 18.99 16.93
N ASP A 249 -1.83 19.04 18.21
CA ASP A 249 -1.13 18.36 19.29
C ASP A 249 -1.25 16.82 19.21
N GLU A 250 -0.41 16.11 19.92
CA GLU A 250 -0.34 14.64 19.92
C GLU A 250 -1.66 14.00 20.39
N LYS A 251 -2.32 14.62 21.37
CA LYS A 251 -3.58 14.13 21.90
C LYS A 251 -4.70 14.23 20.88
N THR A 252 -4.75 15.30 20.11
CA THR A 252 -5.69 15.52 19.02
C THR A 252 -5.38 14.57 17.86
N THR A 253 -4.09 14.37 17.54
CA THR A 253 -3.65 13.41 16.52
C THR A 253 -4.03 11.98 16.89
N LEU A 254 -3.86 11.55 18.15
CA LEU A 254 -4.32 10.24 18.62
C LEU A 254 -5.84 10.05 18.47
N LYS A 255 -6.62 11.09 18.73
CA LYS A 255 -8.09 11.05 18.65
C LYS A 255 -8.64 11.15 17.24
N SER A 256 -7.89 11.68 16.31
CA SER A 256 -8.29 11.84 14.91
C SER A 256 -7.62 10.81 13.99
N TRP A 257 -6.33 10.90 13.82
CA TRP A 257 -5.52 10.08 12.92
C TRP A 257 -5.48 8.61 13.32
N THR A 258 -5.10 8.29 14.58
CA THR A 258 -4.98 6.90 15.03
C THR A 258 -6.30 6.14 14.92
N ILE A 259 -7.42 6.81 15.24
CA ILE A 259 -8.74 6.19 15.12
C ILE A 259 -9.10 6.01 13.63
N MET A 260 -8.81 7.01 12.78
CA MET A 260 -9.05 6.91 11.34
C MET A 260 -8.28 5.74 10.71
N GLU A 261 -6.98 5.63 10.99
CA GLU A 261 -6.13 4.53 10.52
C GLU A 261 -6.63 3.17 11.01
N THR A 262 -7.11 3.11 12.26
CA THR A 262 -7.71 1.89 12.82
C THR A 262 -9.02 1.52 12.12
N ILE A 263 -9.86 2.50 11.79
CA ILE A 263 -11.10 2.28 11.03
C ILE A 263 -10.78 1.77 9.62
N ILE A 264 -9.74 2.34 8.95
CA ILE A 264 -9.28 1.86 7.66
C ILE A 264 -8.85 0.39 7.77
N GLY A 265 -8.03 0.07 8.78
CA GLY A 265 -7.55 -1.28 9.02
C GLY A 265 -8.68 -2.29 9.27
N LEU A 266 -9.64 -1.94 10.12
CA LEU A 266 -10.80 -2.80 10.41
C LEU A 266 -11.73 -2.94 9.19
N SER A 267 -11.88 -1.89 8.37
CA SER A 267 -12.61 -1.98 7.10
C SER A 267 -11.94 -2.96 6.15
N GLY A 268 -10.60 -2.94 6.07
CA GLY A 268 -9.80 -3.90 5.32
C GLY A 268 -10.00 -5.34 5.82
N LEU A 269 -10.00 -5.55 7.14
CA LEU A 269 -10.28 -6.86 7.73
C LEU A 269 -11.70 -7.34 7.40
N ALA A 270 -12.69 -6.48 7.52
CA ALA A 270 -14.08 -6.83 7.22
C ALA A 270 -14.24 -7.27 5.76
N CYS A 271 -13.65 -6.52 4.80
CA CYS A 271 -13.65 -6.89 3.39
C CYS A 271 -12.90 -8.22 3.16
N ALA A 272 -11.75 -8.39 3.80
CA ALA A 272 -10.96 -9.62 3.70
C ALA A 272 -11.73 -10.85 4.23
N LEU A 273 -12.48 -10.69 5.32
CA LEU A 273 -13.37 -11.74 5.84
C LEU A 273 -14.47 -12.08 4.82
N VAL A 274 -15.13 -11.07 4.25
CA VAL A 274 -16.16 -11.32 3.21
C VAL A 274 -15.56 -12.08 2.04
N ILE A 275 -14.39 -11.68 1.54
CA ILE A 275 -13.72 -12.37 0.42
C ILE A 275 -13.36 -13.80 0.80
N SER A 276 -12.94 -14.05 2.03
CA SER A 276 -12.57 -15.40 2.50
C SER A 276 -13.74 -16.39 2.51
N PHE A 277 -14.99 -15.93 2.55
CA PHE A 277 -16.17 -16.81 2.42
C PHE A 277 -16.38 -17.33 1.00
N PHE A 278 -15.79 -16.70 -0.02
CA PHE A 278 -15.86 -17.10 -1.42
C PHE A 278 -14.59 -17.78 -1.92
N ALA A 279 -13.61 -18.00 -1.03
CA ALA A 279 -12.25 -18.50 -1.33
C ALA A 279 -12.09 -20.06 -1.03
#